data_45dfdf5662772d679c20b41fc8135fcf
#
_entry.id   45dfdf5662772d679c20b41fc8135fcf
#
_cell.length_a   1.000
_cell.length_b   1.000
_cell.length_c   1.000
_cell.angle_alpha   90.00
_cell.angle_beta   90.00
_cell.angle_gamma   90.00
#
_symmetry.space_group_name_H-M   'P 1'
#
loop_
_entity.id
_entity.type
_entity.pdbx_description
1 polymer ?
#
loop_
_entity_poly.entity_id
_entity_poly.type
_entity_poly.pdbx_seq_one_letter_code
_entity_poly.pdbx_strand_id
1 'polypeptide(L)' 'MQKLINLDRIYCVSIATNEDRVYLVFQDGRHNYGYKVKDIEYAQNALKNIEKGAKWWRVLGEPIEVTFKNVKEK' A
#
# COMPACT_ATOMS: atom_id res chain seq x y z
N MET A 1 -10.44 -11.46 6.62
CA MET A 1 -9.39 -12.38 6.16
C MET A 1 -8.02 -11.71 6.24
N GLN A 2 -7.03 -12.42 6.74
CA GLN A 2 -5.66 -11.92 6.81
C GLN A 2 -4.84 -12.49 5.67
N LYS A 3 -3.91 -11.71 5.21
CA LYS A 3 -3.04 -12.09 4.10
C LYS A 3 -1.65 -11.54 4.35
N LEU A 4 -0.64 -12.31 3.97
CA LEU A 4 0.75 -11.87 4.04
C LEU A 4 1.24 -11.48 2.66
N ILE A 5 1.81 -10.31 2.56
CA ILE A 5 2.39 -9.81 1.32
C ILE A 5 3.88 -10.04 1.36
N ASN A 6 4.40 -10.68 0.32
CA ASN A 6 5.84 -10.88 0.18
C ASN A 6 6.45 -9.61 -0.40
N LEU A 7 7.15 -8.87 0.45
CA LEU A 7 7.67 -7.57 0.05
C LEU A 7 8.82 -7.67 -0.93
N ASP A 8 9.43 -8.85 -1.08
CA ASP A 8 10.46 -9.03 -2.09
C ASP A 8 9.90 -8.88 -3.51
N ARG A 9 8.60 -9.05 -3.68
CA ARG A 9 7.94 -8.92 -4.98
C ARG A 9 7.37 -7.54 -5.21
N ILE A 10 7.51 -6.66 -4.22
CA ILE A 10 6.95 -5.31 -4.28
C ILE A 10 8.08 -4.33 -4.50
N TYR A 11 7.97 -3.51 -5.53
CA TYR A 11 9.03 -2.53 -5.80
C TYR A 11 8.70 -1.16 -5.22
N CYS A 12 7.47 -0.92 -4.85
CA CYS A 12 7.09 0.39 -4.33
C CYS A 12 5.90 0.25 -3.38
N VAL A 13 5.99 0.90 -2.23
CA VAL A 13 4.89 0.99 -1.29
C VAL A 13 4.61 2.46 -1.05
N SER A 14 3.36 2.85 -1.13
CA SER A 14 3.00 4.25 -0.97
C SER A 14 1.69 4.36 -0.21
N ILE A 15 1.31 5.59 0.08
CA ILE A 15 0.07 5.89 0.79
C ILE A 15 -0.83 6.66 -0.15
N ALA A 16 -2.07 6.22 -0.27
CA ALA A 16 -3.06 6.92 -1.07
C ALA A 16 -4.25 7.28 -0.19
N THR A 17 -4.85 8.41 -0.48
CA THR A 17 -6.04 8.83 0.24
C THR A 17 -7.15 9.12 -0.75
N ASN A 18 -8.37 8.83 -0.33
CA ASN A 18 -9.54 9.12 -1.13
C ASN A 18 -10.65 9.50 -0.17
N GLU A 19 -11.01 10.79 -0.16
CA GLU A 19 -11.92 11.34 0.81
C GLU A 19 -11.35 11.13 2.21
N ASP A 20 -12.03 10.42 3.10
CA ASP A 20 -11.53 10.17 4.43
C ASP A 20 -10.97 8.76 4.59
N ARG A 21 -10.71 8.09 3.47
CA ARG A 21 -10.15 6.74 3.49
C ARG A 21 -8.67 6.78 3.18
N VAL A 22 -7.92 5.94 3.88
CA VAL A 22 -6.47 5.86 3.72
C VAL A 22 -6.11 4.43 3.31
N TYR A 23 -5.23 4.32 2.33
CA TYR A 23 -4.82 3.03 1.80
C TYR A 23 -3.31 2.91 1.79
N LEU A 24 -2.82 1.71 2.11
CA LEU A 24 -1.45 1.33 1.80
C LEU A 24 -1.47 0.67 0.43
N VAL A 25 -0.65 1.18 -0.48
CA VAL A 25 -0.64 0.70 -1.85
C VAL A 25 0.66 -0.04 -2.12
N PHE A 26 0.53 -1.28 -2.55
CA PHE A 26 1.66 -2.14 -2.87
C PHE A 26 1.70 -2.33 -4.39
N GLN A 27 2.84 -2.01 -4.98
CA GLN A 27 3.00 -2.06 -6.43
C GLN A 27 4.02 -3.15 -6.78
N ASP A 28 3.59 -4.10 -7.61
CA ASP A 28 4.44 -5.22 -8.00
C ASP A 28 4.93 -5.10 -9.44
N GLY A 29 4.74 -3.95 -10.06
CA GLY A 29 5.13 -3.71 -11.44
C GLY A 29 4.02 -3.95 -12.44
N ARG A 30 2.96 -4.64 -12.05
CA ARG A 30 1.83 -4.92 -12.92
C ARG A 30 0.53 -4.37 -12.36
N HIS A 31 0.39 -4.45 -11.05
CA HIS A 31 -0.85 -4.04 -10.38
C HIS A 31 -0.51 -3.18 -9.18
N ASN A 32 -1.45 -2.34 -8.83
CA ASN A 32 -1.36 -1.49 -7.64
C ASN A 32 -2.48 -1.92 -6.71
N TYR A 33 -2.12 -2.59 -5.62
CA TYR A 33 -3.09 -3.11 -4.66
C TYR A 33 -3.19 -2.18 -3.48
N GLY A 34 -4.37 -1.62 -3.26
CA GLY A 34 -4.60 -0.74 -2.11
C GLY A 34 -5.37 -1.46 -1.03
N TYR A 35 -4.82 -1.47 0.17
CA TYR A 35 -5.47 -2.05 1.34
C TYR A 35 -5.86 -0.94 2.29
N LYS A 36 -7.13 -0.87 2.62
CA LYS A 36 -7.63 0.16 3.51
C LYS A 36 -7.04 -0.04 4.91
N VAL A 37 -6.56 1.05 5.50
CA VAL A 37 -6.04 1.03 6.87
C VAL A 37 -6.84 2.02 7.71
N LYS A 38 -6.62 1.99 9.01
CA LYS A 38 -7.50 2.74 9.89
C LYS A 38 -7.30 4.24 9.80
N ASP A 39 -6.05 4.70 9.62
CA ASP A 39 -5.79 6.13 9.52
C ASP A 39 -4.41 6.36 8.93
N ILE A 40 -4.09 7.66 8.73
CA ILE A 40 -2.84 8.05 8.10
C ILE A 40 -1.64 7.74 9.00
N GLU A 41 -1.81 7.85 10.30
CA GLU A 41 -0.72 7.56 11.22
C GLU A 41 -0.30 6.11 11.15
N TYR A 42 -1.28 5.21 11.07
CA TYR A 42 -1.00 3.80 10.90
C TYR A 42 -0.24 3.55 9.61
N ALA A 43 -0.69 4.20 8.52
CA ALA A 43 -0.05 4.03 7.23
C ALA A 43 1.39 4.51 7.24
N GLN A 44 1.65 5.65 7.89
CA GLN A 44 3.01 6.19 7.97
C GLN A 44 3.92 5.28 8.79
N ASN A 45 3.43 4.74 9.89
CA ASN A 45 4.21 3.82 10.71
C ASN A 45 4.50 2.53 9.97
N ALA A 46 3.52 2.03 9.23
CA ALA A 46 3.71 0.82 8.42
C ALA A 46 4.79 1.06 7.37
N LEU A 47 4.73 2.21 6.71
CA LEU A 47 5.71 2.53 5.69
C LEU A 47 7.13 2.58 6.27
N LYS A 48 7.28 3.17 7.45
CA LYS A 48 8.59 3.22 8.11
C LYS A 48 9.11 1.82 8.41
N ASN A 49 8.24 0.94 8.89
CA ASN A 49 8.64 -0.44 9.21
C ASN A 49 9.04 -1.19 7.95
N ILE A 50 8.33 -0.97 6.86
CA ILE A 50 8.66 -1.60 5.59
C ILE A 50 10.02 -1.11 5.09
N GLU A 51 10.30 0.19 5.25
CA GLU A 51 11.58 0.77 4.84
C GLU A 51 12.75 0.20 5.62
N LYS A 52 12.50 -0.30 6.82
CA LYS A 52 13.56 -0.89 7.63
C LYS A 52 13.94 -2.30 7.18
N GLY A 53 13.26 -2.83 6.18
CA GLY A 53 13.65 -4.10 5.60
C GLY A 53 12.75 -5.27 5.96
N ALA A 54 11.50 -4.99 6.31
CA ALA A 54 10.56 -6.07 6.54
C ALA A 54 10.39 -6.90 5.27
N LYS A 55 10.28 -8.22 5.43
CA LYS A 55 10.11 -9.12 4.28
C LYS A 55 8.67 -9.44 4.02
N TRP A 56 7.82 -9.36 5.02
CA TRP A 56 6.41 -9.71 4.94
C TRP A 56 5.60 -8.64 5.61
N TRP A 57 4.43 -8.38 5.07
CA TRP A 57 3.51 -7.43 5.68
C TRP A 57 2.12 -8.03 5.73
N ARG A 58 1.49 -7.95 6.90
CA ARG A 58 0.15 -8.48 7.08
C ARG A 58 -0.87 -7.42 6.72
N VAL A 59 -1.85 -7.80 5.93
CA VAL A 59 -2.93 -6.93 5.55
C VAL A 59 -4.26 -7.61 5.84
N LEU A 60 -5.31 -6.82 5.96
CA LEU A 60 -6.64 -7.31 6.22
C LEU A 60 -7.56 -6.91 5.08
N GLY A 61 -8.52 -7.79 4.79
CA GLY A 61 -9.55 -7.49 3.83
C GLY A 61 -9.09 -7.69 2.40
N GLU A 62 -9.92 -7.20 1.49
CA GLU A 62 -9.67 -7.33 0.07
C GLU A 62 -9.02 -6.07 -0.46
N PRO A 63 -8.06 -6.21 -1.37
CA PRO A 63 -7.45 -5.03 -1.96
C PRO A 63 -8.39 -4.41 -3.00
N ILE A 64 -8.19 -3.13 -3.24
CA ILE A 64 -8.79 -2.47 -4.39
C ILE A 64 -7.68 -2.18 -5.40
N GLU A 65 -8.06 -2.10 -6.65
CA GLU A 65 -7.12 -1.69 -7.68
C GLU A 65 -7.00 -0.18 -7.62
N VAL A 66 -5.78 0.34 -7.49
CA VAL A 66 -5.53 1.77 -7.42
C VAL A 66 -4.98 2.23 -8.75
N THR A 67 -5.57 3.28 -9.31
CA THR A 67 -5.13 3.87 -10.56
C THR A 67 -4.57 5.25 -10.27
N PHE A 68 -3.32 5.48 -10.61
CA PHE A 68 -2.68 6.80 -10.47
C PHE A 68 -2.83 7.51 -11.79
N LYS A 69 -3.84 8.31 -11.86
CA LYS A 69 -4.03 9.04 -13.08
C LYS A 69 -3.14 10.22 -13.16
N ASN A 70 -2.87 10.48 -13.76
CA ASN A 70 -2.29 11.43 -13.89
C ASN A 70 -1.46 12.09 -13.75
N VAL A 71 -1.20 11.92 -13.68
CA VAL A 71 -0.35 12.65 -13.29
C VAL A 71 0.54 13.30 -14.21
N LYS A 72 0.63 13.65 -14.72
CA LYS A 72 1.24 14.24 -15.51
C LYS A 72 2.14 14.81 -15.70
N GLU A 73 2.50 14.76 -16.04
CA GLU A 73 3.22 15.18 -16.31
C GLU A 73 3.63 15.76 -16.78
N LYS A 74 3.85 16.03 -16.95
CA LYS A 74 4.21 16.49 -17.48
C LYS A 74 4.46 16.82 -17.79
#